data_13a2949bc9b70ada0b76e521a74c29bf
#
_entry.id   13a2949bc9b70ada0b76e521a74c29bf
#
_cell.length_a   1.000
_cell.length_b   1.000
_cell.length_c   1.000
_cell.angle_alpha   90.00
_cell.angle_beta   90.00
_cell.angle_gamma   90.00
#
_symmetry.space_group_name_H-M   'P 1'
#
loop_
_entity.id
_entity.type
_entity.pdbx_description
1 polymer ?
#
loop_
_entity_poly.entity_id
_entity_poly.type
_entity_poly.pdbx_seq_one_letter_code
_entity_poly.pdbx_strand_id
1 'polypeptide(L)'
;MNKILSFFATGEDIEPIQDQATIDRLYKKYRLKVMLAITVGYGFAYPLRLAMNVVKKPLIDSGVFSAMDLGNIGSALLYAYALGKLTNGFLADHANVKRFFAFGVLMSAIVNIAMGWSTVLWIWIILWGFNGWFQGYGAPTGAVSLSNWYSNKERGLYYGIWSTAHAIGEGLTFVVTASIVSFWGWRAGFIGPGLFSIFVAYAIYLVMQDRPQTLGLPSIADWKNDHGAEDNKHANTRDAQKIILKSPAIWILGIASASMYMTRYAINSWGILYLQEAKGYSLIEAGGILGLNTLAGIIGCVAYGWISDKYFGAKRPPVTLLFGVIEIMALVVIFYLAPGHPIILTSAFFIYGFTLSGLLAALGGLFAIDIAPKKAAGAAMGVIGVFSYIGAGLQDQISGFLIDKNSMLVDGVMQYDFSTVIIYWIGSSIVSMILASTLWKIKVRD
;
A
#
# COMPACT_ATOMS: atom_id res chain seq x y z
N MET A 1 12.81 18.68 -27.62
CA MET A 1 12.16 18.02 -26.44
C MET A 1 12.00 19.07 -25.35
N ASN A 2 10.85 19.19 -24.73
CA ASN A 2 10.60 20.19 -23.68
C ASN A 2 11.58 19.96 -22.52
N LYS A 3 12.21 21.03 -21.96
CA LYS A 3 13.21 20.93 -20.88
C LYS A 3 12.74 20.11 -19.68
N ILE A 4 11.42 20.10 -19.41
CA ILE A 4 10.81 19.30 -18.33
C ILE A 4 10.87 17.80 -18.67
N LEU A 5 10.53 17.44 -19.89
CA LEU A 5 10.56 16.03 -20.33
C LEU A 5 12.00 15.49 -20.40
N SER A 6 12.98 16.33 -20.78
CA SER A 6 14.38 15.93 -20.77
C SER A 6 14.95 15.70 -19.37
N PHE A 7 14.42 16.39 -18.35
CA PHE A 7 14.81 16.15 -16.97
C PHE A 7 14.42 14.74 -16.48
N PHE A 8 13.27 14.24 -16.91
CA PHE A 8 12.82 12.89 -16.53
C PHE A 8 13.29 11.79 -17.47
N ALA A 9 13.91 12.10 -18.58
CA ALA A 9 14.44 11.08 -19.48
C ALA A 9 15.54 10.26 -18.82
N THR A 10 15.61 8.96 -19.14
CA THR A 10 16.74 8.09 -18.75
C THR A 10 18.05 8.70 -19.22
N GLY A 11 19.08 8.62 -18.36
CA GLY A 11 20.43 9.13 -18.72
C GLY A 11 21.02 8.38 -19.92
N GLU A 12 21.89 9.04 -20.66
CA GLU A 12 22.66 8.44 -21.73
C GLU A 12 23.64 7.39 -21.16
N ASP A 13 23.90 6.35 -21.94
CA ASP A 13 24.94 5.37 -21.60
C ASP A 13 26.30 6.01 -21.80
N ILE A 14 27.18 5.88 -20.80
CA ILE A 14 28.58 6.32 -20.91
C ILE A 14 29.49 5.15 -21.28
N GLU A 15 30.70 5.47 -21.72
CA GLU A 15 31.69 4.48 -22.13
C GLU A 15 31.87 3.39 -21.07
N PRO A 16 31.82 2.10 -21.46
CA PRO A 16 31.94 0.99 -20.53
C PRO A 16 33.30 0.93 -19.84
N ILE A 17 33.30 0.79 -18.52
CA ILE A 17 34.49 0.53 -17.71
C ILE A 17 35.02 -0.84 -18.06
N GLN A 18 36.34 -0.97 -18.36
CA GLN A 18 36.96 -2.21 -18.73
C GLN A 18 37.54 -3.01 -17.54
N ASP A 19 37.87 -2.31 -16.45
CA ASP A 19 38.45 -2.92 -15.26
C ASP A 19 37.41 -3.65 -14.40
N GLN A 20 37.50 -5.00 -14.37
CA GLN A 20 36.56 -5.84 -13.65
C GLN A 20 36.54 -5.57 -12.13
N ALA A 21 37.70 -5.27 -11.52
CA ALA A 21 37.79 -5.00 -10.10
C ALA A 21 37.02 -3.67 -9.72
N THR A 22 37.12 -2.70 -10.60
CA THR A 22 36.36 -1.42 -10.46
C THR A 22 34.86 -1.66 -10.66
N ILE A 23 34.46 -2.46 -11.66
CA ILE A 23 33.07 -2.84 -11.89
C ILE A 23 32.49 -3.48 -10.63
N ASP A 24 33.15 -4.49 -10.07
CA ASP A 24 32.69 -5.24 -8.90
C ASP A 24 32.54 -4.33 -7.65
N ARG A 25 33.50 -3.44 -7.44
CA ARG A 25 33.47 -2.46 -6.34
C ARG A 25 32.31 -1.47 -6.49
N LEU A 26 32.10 -0.94 -7.69
CA LEU A 26 31.04 0.02 -7.97
C LEU A 26 29.66 -0.63 -7.87
N TYR A 27 29.50 -1.85 -8.38
CA TYR A 27 28.26 -2.61 -8.24
C TYR A 27 27.90 -2.83 -6.77
N LYS A 28 28.82 -3.33 -5.93
CA LYS A 28 28.59 -3.50 -4.50
C LYS A 28 28.13 -2.20 -3.83
N LYS A 29 28.82 -1.09 -4.15
CA LYS A 29 28.50 0.23 -3.60
C LYS A 29 27.14 0.75 -4.03
N TYR A 30 26.81 0.71 -5.32
CA TYR A 30 25.59 1.33 -5.83
C TYR A 30 24.37 0.45 -5.62
N ARG A 31 24.47 -0.87 -5.65
CA ARG A 31 23.37 -1.76 -5.25
C ARG A 31 22.89 -1.47 -3.83
N LEU A 32 23.82 -1.34 -2.87
CA LEU A 32 23.45 -0.99 -1.50
C LEU A 32 22.79 0.38 -1.42
N LYS A 33 23.35 1.38 -2.11
CA LYS A 33 22.78 2.74 -2.14
C LYS A 33 21.36 2.77 -2.72
N VAL A 34 21.14 2.09 -3.84
CA VAL A 34 19.82 2.00 -4.48
C VAL A 34 18.84 1.27 -3.56
N MET A 35 19.25 0.14 -2.97
CA MET A 35 18.40 -0.61 -2.05
C MET A 35 17.98 0.22 -0.84
N LEU A 36 18.92 0.91 -0.21
CA LEU A 36 18.61 1.81 0.92
C LEU A 36 17.69 2.95 0.48
N ALA A 37 17.96 3.58 -0.67
CA ALA A 37 17.15 4.68 -1.18
C ALA A 37 15.70 4.27 -1.45
N ILE A 38 15.47 3.13 -2.15
CA ILE A 38 14.10 2.67 -2.43
C ILE A 38 13.39 2.17 -1.16
N THR A 39 14.11 1.54 -0.22
CA THR A 39 13.50 1.02 1.02
C THR A 39 13.14 2.14 1.98
N VAL A 40 14.08 3.02 2.28
CA VAL A 40 13.87 4.15 3.19
C VAL A 40 12.89 5.15 2.57
N GLY A 41 13.09 5.51 1.30
CA GLY A 41 12.20 6.45 0.59
C GLY A 41 10.75 5.95 0.52
N TYR A 42 10.55 4.66 0.26
CA TYR A 42 9.22 4.07 0.25
C TYR A 42 8.60 4.01 1.65
N GLY A 43 9.40 3.69 2.68
CA GLY A 43 8.95 3.74 4.06
C GLY A 43 8.46 5.12 4.47
N PHE A 44 9.19 6.18 4.11
CA PHE A 44 8.81 7.57 4.42
C PHE A 44 7.68 8.13 3.53
N ALA A 45 7.30 7.45 2.45
CA ALA A 45 6.09 7.79 1.71
C ALA A 45 4.80 7.47 2.50
N TYR A 46 4.86 6.54 3.47
CA TYR A 46 3.70 6.14 4.26
C TYR A 46 3.15 7.22 5.20
N PRO A 47 3.96 7.95 5.98
CA PRO A 47 3.48 9.12 6.73
C PRO A 47 2.75 10.14 5.88
N LEU A 48 3.23 10.41 4.67
CA LEU A 48 2.60 11.35 3.74
C LEU A 48 1.25 10.86 3.18
N ARG A 49 0.95 9.58 3.30
CA ARG A 49 -0.27 8.95 2.78
C ARG A 49 -1.28 8.63 3.87
N LEU A 50 -0.84 8.31 5.09
CA LEU A 50 -1.69 7.82 6.16
C LEU A 50 -1.91 8.82 7.29
N ALA A 51 -1.26 9.99 7.28
CA ALA A 51 -1.45 11.04 8.28
C ALA A 51 -2.93 11.38 8.50
N MET A 52 -3.72 11.41 7.41
CA MET A 52 -5.16 11.66 7.43
C MET A 52 -5.92 10.70 8.37
N ASN A 53 -5.51 9.43 8.42
CA ASN A 53 -6.19 8.41 9.23
C ASN A 53 -6.01 8.63 10.73
N VAL A 54 -4.93 9.32 11.12
CA VAL A 54 -4.60 9.64 12.51
C VAL A 54 -5.31 10.91 13.00
N VAL A 55 -5.54 11.86 12.11
CA VAL A 55 -6.07 13.20 12.47
C VAL A 55 -7.58 13.33 12.39
N LYS A 56 -8.32 12.26 12.05
CA LYS A 56 -9.78 12.33 11.86
C LYS A 56 -10.50 12.90 13.08
N LYS A 57 -10.29 12.32 14.27
CA LYS A 57 -10.92 12.82 15.49
C LYS A 57 -10.54 14.28 15.80
N PRO A 58 -9.26 14.67 15.86
CA PRO A 58 -8.89 16.08 16.05
C PRO A 58 -9.54 17.06 15.06
N LEU A 59 -9.75 16.66 13.80
CA LEU A 59 -10.41 17.49 12.80
C LEU A 59 -11.91 17.63 13.05
N ILE A 60 -12.57 16.55 13.47
CA ILE A 60 -14.00 16.57 13.82
C ILE A 60 -14.22 17.39 15.10
N ASP A 61 -13.43 17.14 16.14
CA ASP A 61 -13.54 17.84 17.43
C ASP A 61 -13.31 19.35 17.28
N SER A 62 -12.44 19.75 16.33
CA SER A 62 -12.22 21.17 16.03
C SER A 62 -13.29 21.78 15.11
N GLY A 63 -14.29 21.01 14.69
CA GLY A 63 -15.38 21.47 13.81
C GLY A 63 -14.92 21.83 12.40
N VAL A 64 -13.73 21.36 11.96
CA VAL A 64 -13.18 21.66 10.64
C VAL A 64 -13.88 20.82 9.56
N PHE A 65 -14.08 19.52 9.81
CA PHE A 65 -14.72 18.59 8.88
C PHE A 65 -15.61 17.60 9.61
N SER A 66 -16.70 17.20 8.96
CA SER A 66 -17.55 16.08 9.38
C SER A 66 -16.89 14.72 9.02
N ALA A 67 -17.44 13.63 9.57
CA ALA A 67 -17.01 12.28 9.19
C ALA A 67 -17.25 12.01 7.69
N MET A 68 -18.35 12.51 7.13
CA MET A 68 -18.65 12.42 5.71
C MET A 68 -17.60 13.16 4.86
N ASP A 69 -17.21 14.37 5.25
CA ASP A 69 -16.16 15.13 4.57
C ASP A 69 -14.83 14.37 4.55
N LEU A 70 -14.45 13.80 5.70
CA LEU A 70 -13.21 13.00 5.84
C LEU A 70 -13.24 11.71 5.01
N GLY A 71 -14.41 11.09 4.89
CA GLY A 71 -14.60 9.95 3.97
C GLY A 71 -14.44 10.34 2.50
N ASN A 72 -14.99 11.49 2.09
CA ASN A 72 -14.83 12.01 0.73
C ASN A 72 -13.38 12.40 0.42
N ILE A 73 -12.67 13.03 1.36
CA ILE A 73 -11.25 13.35 1.21
C ILE A 73 -10.42 12.07 1.09
N GLY A 74 -10.63 11.08 1.98
CA GLY A 74 -9.91 9.81 1.97
C GLY A 74 -10.12 9.04 0.67
N SER A 75 -11.35 8.97 0.18
CA SER A 75 -11.69 8.30 -1.08
C SER A 75 -11.01 8.94 -2.30
N ALA A 76 -10.85 10.26 -2.32
CA ALA A 76 -10.17 10.97 -3.40
C ALA A 76 -8.72 10.49 -3.59
N LEU A 77 -7.99 10.28 -2.48
CA LEU A 77 -6.65 9.70 -2.53
C LEU A 77 -6.66 8.30 -3.15
N LEU A 78 -7.59 7.45 -2.69
CA LEU A 78 -7.61 6.03 -3.07
C LEU A 78 -7.97 5.83 -4.54
N TYR A 79 -8.95 6.59 -5.06
CA TYR A 79 -9.30 6.58 -6.49
C TYR A 79 -8.15 7.12 -7.36
N ALA A 80 -7.56 8.24 -6.95
CA ALA A 80 -6.43 8.82 -7.67
C ALA A 80 -5.18 7.92 -7.60
N TYR A 81 -4.98 7.21 -6.51
CA TYR A 81 -3.90 6.22 -6.37
C TYR A 81 -4.09 5.03 -7.32
N ALA A 82 -5.33 4.54 -7.53
CA ALA A 82 -5.62 3.51 -8.50
C ALA A 82 -5.19 3.93 -9.92
N LEU A 83 -5.56 5.16 -10.32
CA LEU A 83 -5.13 5.75 -11.60
C LEU A 83 -3.62 5.98 -11.64
N GLY A 84 -3.06 6.47 -10.53
CA GLY A 84 -1.63 6.72 -10.39
C GLY A 84 -0.79 5.45 -10.58
N LYS A 85 -1.23 4.32 -10.06
CA LYS A 85 -0.53 3.03 -10.27
C LYS A 85 -0.46 2.64 -11.74
N LEU A 86 -1.52 2.87 -12.51
CA LEU A 86 -1.54 2.59 -13.94
C LEU A 86 -0.61 3.55 -14.70
N THR A 87 -0.80 4.85 -14.53
CA THR A 87 -0.05 5.86 -15.30
C THR A 87 1.43 5.90 -14.92
N ASN A 88 1.74 5.86 -13.62
CA ASN A 88 3.11 5.91 -13.13
C ASN A 88 3.90 4.62 -13.41
N GLY A 89 3.22 3.48 -13.60
CA GLY A 89 3.85 2.26 -14.10
C GLY A 89 4.48 2.48 -15.47
N PHE A 90 3.70 3.00 -16.43
CA PHE A 90 4.22 3.34 -17.76
C PHE A 90 5.29 4.43 -17.75
N LEU A 91 5.12 5.44 -16.89
CA LEU A 91 6.09 6.52 -16.78
C LEU A 91 7.42 6.03 -16.21
N ALA A 92 7.40 5.14 -15.22
CA ALA A 92 8.60 4.62 -14.57
C ALA A 92 9.47 3.79 -15.53
N ASP A 93 8.86 3.07 -16.47
CA ASP A 93 9.60 2.28 -17.47
C ASP A 93 10.41 3.14 -18.45
N HIS A 94 10.02 4.40 -18.65
CA HIS A 94 10.64 5.33 -19.60
C HIS A 94 11.35 6.50 -18.94
N ALA A 95 11.28 6.60 -17.60
CA ALA A 95 11.83 7.72 -16.86
C ALA A 95 13.15 7.37 -16.18
N ASN A 96 13.94 8.40 -15.90
CA ASN A 96 15.03 8.32 -14.93
C ASN A 96 14.45 8.02 -13.55
N VAL A 97 14.60 6.79 -13.09
CA VAL A 97 13.95 6.27 -11.89
C VAL A 97 14.33 7.07 -10.64
N LYS A 98 15.58 7.50 -10.54
CA LYS A 98 16.09 8.34 -9.46
C LYS A 98 15.33 9.67 -9.36
N ARG A 99 15.21 10.38 -10.49
CA ARG A 99 14.56 11.69 -10.56
C ARG A 99 13.05 11.57 -10.35
N PHE A 100 12.46 10.53 -10.94
CA PHE A 100 11.03 10.27 -10.85
C PHE A 100 10.61 9.92 -9.41
N PHE A 101 11.40 9.08 -8.72
CA PHE A 101 11.14 8.73 -7.33
C PHE A 101 11.28 9.93 -6.39
N ALA A 102 12.38 10.68 -6.50
CA ALA A 102 12.61 11.88 -5.69
C ALA A 102 11.52 12.93 -5.91
N PHE A 103 11.11 13.14 -7.16
CA PHE A 103 10.04 14.08 -7.51
C PHE A 103 8.69 13.68 -6.89
N GLY A 104 8.32 12.41 -6.96
CA GLY A 104 7.08 11.93 -6.37
C GLY A 104 7.03 12.13 -4.85
N VAL A 105 8.13 11.81 -4.13
CA VAL A 105 8.23 12.08 -2.68
C VAL A 105 8.13 13.58 -2.40
N LEU A 106 8.84 14.42 -3.17
CA LEU A 106 8.81 15.87 -3.01
C LEU A 106 7.39 16.44 -3.21
N MET A 107 6.69 16.03 -4.26
CA MET A 107 5.33 16.51 -4.53
C MET A 107 4.35 16.06 -3.45
N SER A 108 4.44 14.81 -2.98
CA SER A 108 3.65 14.35 -1.83
C SER A 108 3.96 15.15 -0.56
N ALA A 109 5.22 15.52 -0.32
CA ALA A 109 5.63 16.34 0.82
C ALA A 109 5.02 17.75 0.75
N ILE A 110 5.09 18.40 -0.42
CA ILE A 110 4.49 19.73 -0.67
C ILE A 110 2.98 19.69 -0.44
N VAL A 111 2.29 18.67 -0.97
CA VAL A 111 0.85 18.51 -0.77
C VAL A 111 0.52 18.36 0.71
N ASN A 112 1.26 17.55 1.47
CA ASN A 112 1.04 17.40 2.91
C ASN A 112 1.22 18.74 3.66
N ILE A 113 2.25 19.50 3.35
CA ILE A 113 2.46 20.84 3.95
C ILE A 113 1.26 21.75 3.62
N ALA A 114 0.80 21.77 2.37
CA ALA A 114 -0.35 22.55 1.96
C ALA A 114 -1.66 22.13 2.69
N MET A 115 -1.85 20.84 2.92
CA MET A 115 -2.97 20.31 3.72
C MET A 115 -2.98 20.89 5.14
N GLY A 116 -1.83 21.00 5.79
CA GLY A 116 -1.73 21.56 7.14
C GLY A 116 -2.12 23.03 7.25
N TRP A 117 -2.19 23.77 6.13
CA TRP A 117 -2.50 25.20 6.13
C TRP A 117 -3.94 25.54 5.70
N SER A 118 -4.62 24.62 5.04
CA SER A 118 -6.00 24.83 4.59
C SER A 118 -7.03 24.19 5.55
N THR A 119 -8.25 24.70 5.53
CA THR A 119 -9.43 24.11 6.18
C THR A 119 -10.62 24.06 5.22
N VAL A 120 -10.37 24.24 3.92
CA VAL A 120 -11.40 24.27 2.89
C VAL A 120 -11.55 22.87 2.29
N LEU A 121 -12.74 22.29 2.38
CA LEU A 121 -13.05 20.91 1.95
C LEU A 121 -12.57 20.60 0.52
N TRP A 122 -12.94 21.44 -0.45
CA TRP A 122 -12.60 21.20 -1.85
C TRP A 122 -11.09 21.25 -2.12
N ILE A 123 -10.37 22.12 -1.40
CA ILE A 123 -8.92 22.16 -1.48
C ILE A 123 -8.32 20.84 -0.96
N TRP A 124 -8.85 20.31 0.13
CA TRP A 124 -8.40 19.03 0.69
C TRP A 124 -8.70 17.85 -0.23
N ILE A 125 -9.89 17.78 -0.83
CA ILE A 125 -10.24 16.74 -1.80
C ILE A 125 -9.27 16.75 -2.99
N ILE A 126 -8.99 17.94 -3.56
CA ILE A 126 -8.11 18.09 -4.71
C ILE A 126 -6.66 17.76 -4.32
N LEU A 127 -6.14 18.32 -3.24
CA LEU A 127 -4.78 18.09 -2.78
C LEU A 127 -4.56 16.60 -2.42
N TRP A 128 -5.52 15.99 -1.72
CA TRP A 128 -5.41 14.59 -1.33
C TRP A 128 -5.54 13.64 -2.53
N GLY A 129 -6.33 14.01 -3.53
CA GLY A 129 -6.36 13.34 -4.83
C GLY A 129 -5.00 13.42 -5.55
N PHE A 130 -4.41 14.62 -5.63
CA PHE A 130 -3.04 14.76 -6.19
C PHE A 130 -2.02 13.94 -5.39
N ASN A 131 -2.12 13.93 -4.07
CA ASN A 131 -1.27 13.08 -3.23
C ASN A 131 -1.41 11.61 -3.63
N GLY A 132 -2.64 11.13 -3.82
CA GLY A 132 -2.90 9.76 -4.27
C GLY A 132 -2.20 9.43 -5.59
N TRP A 133 -2.32 10.30 -6.59
CA TRP A 133 -1.65 10.11 -7.87
C TRP A 133 -0.12 10.10 -7.74
N PHE A 134 0.45 11.06 -6.99
CA PHE A 134 1.89 11.10 -6.73
C PHE A 134 2.36 9.89 -5.94
N GLN A 135 1.60 9.37 -4.99
CA GLN A 135 1.93 8.16 -4.23
C GLN A 135 1.97 6.88 -5.09
N GLY A 136 1.27 6.89 -6.23
CA GLY A 136 1.25 5.79 -7.20
C GLY A 136 2.61 5.47 -7.85
N TYR A 137 3.63 6.36 -7.73
CA TYR A 137 4.96 6.14 -8.29
C TYR A 137 5.80 5.11 -7.50
N GLY A 138 5.55 4.96 -6.20
CA GLY A 138 6.48 4.26 -5.29
C GLY A 138 6.74 2.81 -5.65
N ALA A 139 5.68 2.03 -5.91
CA ALA A 139 5.84 0.62 -6.26
C ALA A 139 6.46 0.40 -7.66
N PRO A 140 6.07 1.10 -8.72
CA PRO A 140 6.73 0.98 -10.03
C PRO A 140 8.21 1.34 -10.00
N THR A 141 8.58 2.45 -9.36
CA THR A 141 9.99 2.87 -9.28
C THR A 141 10.84 1.87 -8.51
N GLY A 142 10.31 1.30 -7.41
CA GLY A 142 10.99 0.24 -6.68
C GLY A 142 11.22 -1.01 -7.54
N ALA A 143 10.19 -1.45 -8.27
CA ALA A 143 10.27 -2.61 -9.15
C ALA A 143 11.27 -2.41 -10.30
N VAL A 144 11.25 -1.26 -10.98
CA VAL A 144 12.21 -0.92 -12.06
C VAL A 144 13.63 -0.85 -11.49
N SER A 145 13.85 -0.21 -10.33
CA SER A 145 15.15 -0.16 -9.69
C SER A 145 15.68 -1.55 -9.34
N LEU A 146 14.84 -2.43 -8.81
CA LEU A 146 15.23 -3.82 -8.52
C LEU A 146 15.58 -4.58 -9.80
N SER A 147 14.85 -4.36 -10.91
CA SER A 147 15.18 -5.02 -12.19
C SER A 147 16.48 -4.53 -12.79
N ASN A 148 16.84 -3.27 -12.60
CA ASN A 148 18.07 -2.69 -13.13
C ASN A 148 19.32 -3.09 -12.33
N TRP A 149 19.19 -3.33 -11.02
CA TRP A 149 20.32 -3.52 -10.11
C TRP A 149 20.46 -4.93 -9.53
N TYR A 150 19.45 -5.81 -9.72
CA TYR A 150 19.44 -7.18 -9.15
C TYR A 150 19.06 -8.22 -10.20
N SER A 151 19.86 -9.28 -10.28
CA SER A 151 19.66 -10.36 -11.25
C SER A 151 18.37 -11.16 -10.96
N ASN A 152 17.90 -11.92 -11.95
CA ASN A 152 16.67 -12.72 -11.81
C ASN A 152 16.75 -13.71 -10.64
N LYS A 153 17.95 -14.30 -10.40
CA LYS A 153 18.17 -15.28 -9.33
C LYS A 153 18.09 -14.70 -7.92
N GLU A 154 18.41 -13.42 -7.74
CA GLU A 154 18.45 -12.78 -6.42
C GLU A 154 17.32 -11.76 -6.20
N ARG A 155 16.64 -11.33 -7.27
CA ARG A 155 15.60 -10.28 -7.24
C ARG A 155 14.47 -10.58 -6.28
N GLY A 156 14.07 -11.83 -6.14
CA GLY A 156 13.02 -12.24 -5.21
C GLY A 156 13.35 -11.93 -3.75
N LEU A 157 14.59 -12.20 -3.31
CA LEU A 157 15.06 -11.88 -1.96
C LEU A 157 15.03 -10.35 -1.71
N TYR A 158 15.59 -9.59 -2.64
CA TYR A 158 15.66 -8.13 -2.49
C TYR A 158 14.30 -7.46 -2.61
N TYR A 159 13.40 -8.00 -3.41
CA TYR A 159 11.99 -7.59 -3.45
C TYR A 159 11.31 -7.83 -2.08
N GLY A 160 11.57 -8.99 -1.47
CA GLY A 160 11.09 -9.32 -0.12
C GLY A 160 11.58 -8.30 0.91
N ILE A 161 12.88 -7.98 0.92
CA ILE A 161 13.47 -6.97 1.81
C ILE A 161 12.83 -5.60 1.57
N TRP A 162 12.73 -5.16 0.33
CA TRP A 162 12.10 -3.88 -0.02
C TRP A 162 10.63 -3.82 0.40
N SER A 163 9.89 -4.91 0.26
CA SER A 163 8.47 -4.95 0.61
C SER A 163 8.21 -4.79 2.12
N THR A 164 9.21 -5.09 2.99
CA THR A 164 9.06 -4.84 4.43
C THR A 164 8.94 -3.35 4.76
N ALA A 165 9.49 -2.47 3.92
CA ALA A 165 9.42 -1.02 4.10
C ALA A 165 7.98 -0.51 4.18
N HIS A 166 7.07 -1.14 3.46
CA HIS A 166 5.65 -0.80 3.46
C HIS A 166 5.01 -1.06 4.84
N ALA A 167 5.18 -2.24 5.41
CA ALA A 167 4.57 -2.57 6.70
C ALA A 167 5.23 -1.78 7.86
N ILE A 168 6.56 -1.61 7.80
CA ILE A 168 7.29 -0.79 8.78
C ILE A 168 6.86 0.67 8.68
N GLY A 169 6.80 1.23 7.47
CA GLY A 169 6.39 2.61 7.22
C GLY A 169 4.95 2.87 7.66
N GLU A 170 4.02 1.95 7.37
CA GLU A 170 2.62 2.02 7.81
C GLU A 170 2.52 1.97 9.34
N GLY A 171 3.14 0.99 9.99
CA GLY A 171 3.12 0.84 11.45
C GLY A 171 3.74 2.04 12.18
N LEU A 172 4.91 2.51 11.72
CA LEU A 172 5.55 3.70 12.28
C LEU A 172 4.71 4.96 12.07
N THR A 173 3.98 5.07 10.96
CA THR A 173 3.10 6.22 10.73
C THR A 173 2.06 6.35 11.83
N PHE A 174 1.38 5.27 12.20
CA PHE A 174 0.36 5.32 13.24
C PHE A 174 0.95 5.76 14.58
N VAL A 175 2.10 5.25 14.98
CA VAL A 175 2.74 5.60 16.26
C VAL A 175 3.32 7.02 16.23
N VAL A 176 4.14 7.33 15.22
CA VAL A 176 4.87 8.61 15.16
C VAL A 176 3.91 9.77 14.89
N THR A 177 2.98 9.60 13.94
CA THR A 177 2.02 10.67 13.64
C THR A 177 1.06 10.90 14.81
N ALA A 178 0.61 9.83 15.51
CA ALA A 178 -0.21 9.98 16.70
C ALA A 178 0.51 10.77 17.80
N SER A 179 1.79 10.50 18.01
CA SER A 179 2.61 11.25 18.96
C SER A 179 2.75 12.73 18.54
N ILE A 180 3.09 13.00 17.29
CA ILE A 180 3.21 14.37 16.77
C ILE A 180 1.89 15.13 16.96
N VAL A 181 0.77 14.51 16.59
CA VAL A 181 -0.56 15.13 16.68
C VAL A 181 -0.98 15.38 18.12
N SER A 182 -0.66 14.47 19.04
CA SER A 182 -0.99 14.64 20.46
C SER A 182 -0.25 15.80 21.12
N PHE A 183 1.00 16.08 20.70
CA PHE A 183 1.79 17.17 21.29
C PHE A 183 1.64 18.52 20.58
N TRP A 184 1.45 18.52 19.24
CA TRP A 184 1.50 19.73 18.44
C TRP A 184 0.23 19.96 17.58
N GLY A 185 -0.80 19.12 17.77
CA GLY A 185 -2.07 19.22 17.06
C GLY A 185 -2.06 18.67 15.63
N TRP A 186 -3.23 18.61 15.03
CA TRP A 186 -3.44 17.93 13.75
C TRP A 186 -2.63 18.52 12.58
N ARG A 187 -2.38 19.84 12.57
CA ARG A 187 -1.59 20.50 11.54
C ARG A 187 -0.16 19.96 11.48
N ALA A 188 0.44 19.73 12.65
CA ALA A 188 1.77 19.16 12.75
C ALA A 188 1.87 17.74 12.17
N GLY A 189 0.76 16.97 12.24
CA GLY A 189 0.66 15.65 11.64
C GLY A 189 0.84 15.63 10.11
N PHE A 190 0.60 16.73 9.42
CA PHE A 190 0.86 16.91 7.99
C PHE A 190 2.17 17.66 7.72
N ILE A 191 2.37 18.80 8.39
CA ILE A 191 3.53 19.68 8.14
C ILE A 191 4.82 19.00 8.55
N GLY A 192 4.87 18.31 9.70
CA GLY A 192 6.07 17.66 10.20
C GLY A 192 6.62 16.59 9.25
N PRO A 193 5.83 15.54 8.94
CA PRO A 193 6.21 14.54 7.94
C PRO A 193 6.50 15.16 6.56
N GLY A 194 5.74 16.18 6.15
CA GLY A 194 5.98 16.91 4.91
C GLY A 194 7.37 17.55 4.84
N LEU A 195 7.73 18.34 5.84
CA LEU A 195 9.06 18.98 5.91
C LEU A 195 10.19 17.95 5.96
N PHE A 196 10.03 16.90 6.77
CA PHE A 196 11.03 15.84 6.84
C PHE A 196 11.19 15.11 5.51
N SER A 197 10.10 14.87 4.79
CA SER A 197 10.12 14.17 3.51
C SER A 197 10.74 14.98 2.38
N ILE A 198 10.87 16.32 2.49
CA ILE A 198 11.69 17.12 1.58
C ILE A 198 13.17 16.72 1.70
N PHE A 199 13.68 16.52 2.92
CA PHE A 199 15.05 16.02 3.13
C PHE A 199 15.21 14.60 2.59
N VAL A 200 14.20 13.74 2.77
CA VAL A 200 14.20 12.38 2.23
C VAL A 200 14.24 12.41 0.69
N ALA A 201 13.43 13.25 0.04
CA ALA A 201 13.43 13.41 -1.41
C ALA A 201 14.80 13.89 -1.92
N TYR A 202 15.42 14.84 -1.24
CA TYR A 202 16.75 15.32 -1.56
C TYR A 202 17.82 14.23 -1.37
N ALA A 203 17.75 13.47 -0.26
CA ALA A 203 18.65 12.34 -0.02
C ALA A 203 18.52 11.25 -1.10
N ILE A 204 17.28 10.91 -1.50
CA ILE A 204 17.03 9.99 -2.61
C ILE A 204 17.71 10.52 -3.88
N TYR A 205 17.51 11.80 -4.21
CA TYR A 205 18.09 12.42 -5.37
C TYR A 205 19.63 12.38 -5.37
N LEU A 206 20.29 12.47 -4.22
CA LEU A 206 21.75 12.39 -4.11
C LEU A 206 22.28 10.95 -4.14
N VAL A 207 21.61 10.03 -3.46
CA VAL A 207 22.14 8.70 -3.16
C VAL A 207 21.77 7.67 -4.23
N MET A 208 20.53 7.73 -4.74
CA MET A 208 20.00 6.78 -5.70
C MET A 208 20.68 6.93 -7.08
N GLN A 209 20.79 5.85 -7.80
CA GLN A 209 21.25 5.83 -9.19
C GLN A 209 20.15 5.28 -10.09
N ASP A 210 20.12 5.72 -11.34
CA ASP A 210 19.12 5.31 -12.33
C ASP A 210 19.35 3.87 -12.75
N ARG A 211 20.32 3.65 -13.62
CA ARG A 211 20.68 2.32 -14.13
C ARG A 211 22.22 2.18 -14.24
N PRO A 212 22.74 0.96 -14.26
CA PRO A 212 24.19 0.72 -14.30
C PRO A 212 24.88 1.40 -15.48
N GLN A 213 24.27 1.37 -16.67
CA GLN A 213 24.84 1.88 -17.91
C GLN A 213 25.13 3.38 -17.86
N THR A 214 24.35 4.15 -17.10
CA THR A 214 24.59 5.59 -16.89
C THR A 214 25.85 5.88 -16.05
N LEU A 215 26.48 4.83 -15.51
CA LEU A 215 27.73 4.87 -14.75
C LEU A 215 28.88 4.13 -15.44
N GLY A 216 28.70 3.75 -16.70
CA GLY A 216 29.66 2.93 -17.44
C GLY A 216 29.77 1.50 -16.96
N LEU A 217 28.81 1.01 -16.18
CA LEU A 217 28.75 -0.37 -15.75
C LEU A 217 28.00 -1.20 -16.78
N PRO A 218 28.39 -2.49 -16.99
CA PRO A 218 27.63 -3.41 -17.83
C PRO A 218 26.22 -3.59 -17.25
N SER A 219 25.31 -4.21 -18.00
CA SER A 219 24.00 -4.57 -17.44
C SER A 219 24.14 -5.57 -16.29
N ILE A 220 23.14 -5.64 -15.40
CA ILE A 220 23.14 -6.63 -14.31
C ILE A 220 23.14 -8.06 -14.85
N ALA A 221 22.50 -8.30 -16.01
CA ALA A 221 22.48 -9.59 -16.67
C ALA A 221 23.87 -10.00 -17.15
N ASP A 222 24.62 -9.06 -17.74
CA ASP A 222 26.00 -9.29 -18.21
C ASP A 222 26.94 -9.49 -17.01
N TRP A 223 26.86 -8.63 -15.99
CA TRP A 223 27.73 -8.73 -14.81
C TRP A 223 27.56 -10.03 -14.03
N LYS A 224 26.32 -10.55 -13.93
CA LYS A 224 25.99 -11.79 -13.19
C LYS A 224 25.92 -13.02 -14.09
N ASN A 225 26.07 -12.87 -15.39
CA ASN A 225 25.84 -13.93 -16.39
C ASN A 225 24.49 -14.63 -16.13
N ASP A 226 23.44 -13.82 -15.96
CA ASP A 226 22.07 -14.24 -15.64
C ASP A 226 21.13 -13.70 -16.71
N HIS A 227 21.36 -14.13 -17.94
CA HIS A 227 20.46 -13.91 -19.06
C HIS A 227 19.27 -14.85 -18.86
N GLY A 228 18.10 -14.30 -18.53
CA GLY A 228 16.87 -15.10 -18.42
C GLY A 228 16.66 -15.94 -19.66
N ALA A 229 16.07 -17.12 -19.50
CA ALA A 229 15.67 -17.93 -20.65
C ALA A 229 14.92 -17.00 -21.63
N GLU A 230 15.33 -17.00 -22.92
CA GLU A 230 14.65 -16.22 -23.95
C GLU A 230 13.16 -16.56 -23.89
N ASP A 231 12.39 -15.65 -23.30
CA ASP A 231 10.94 -15.78 -23.28
C ASP A 231 10.49 -15.90 -24.73
N ASN A 232 9.85 -17.01 -25.05
CA ASN A 232 9.30 -17.27 -26.36
C ASN A 232 8.58 -16.01 -26.88
N LYS A 233 9.29 -15.19 -27.69
CA LYS A 233 8.87 -13.90 -28.22
C LYS A 233 7.59 -13.96 -29.06
N HIS A 234 7.09 -15.17 -29.37
CA HIS A 234 6.01 -15.41 -30.32
C HIS A 234 4.60 -15.58 -29.73
N ALA A 235 4.41 -15.61 -28.40
CA ALA A 235 3.06 -15.62 -27.88
C ALA A 235 2.56 -14.17 -27.70
N ASN A 236 1.47 -13.86 -28.37
CA ASN A 236 0.89 -12.52 -28.43
C ASN A 236 0.37 -12.10 -27.04
N THR A 237 1.09 -11.21 -26.37
CA THR A 237 0.74 -10.67 -25.03
C THR A 237 -0.67 -10.07 -25.03
N ARG A 238 -1.11 -9.47 -26.14
CA ARG A 238 -2.48 -8.91 -26.27
C ARG A 238 -3.56 -9.97 -26.15
N ASP A 239 -3.34 -11.17 -26.70
CA ASP A 239 -4.34 -12.23 -26.63
C ASP A 239 -4.38 -12.85 -25.21
N ALA A 240 -3.24 -12.97 -24.54
CA ALA A 240 -3.19 -13.35 -23.14
C ALA A 240 -3.92 -12.33 -22.23
N GLN A 241 -3.76 -11.03 -22.48
CA GLN A 241 -4.48 -9.97 -21.77
C GLN A 241 -6.00 -10.00 -22.03
N LYS A 242 -6.44 -10.28 -23.27
CA LYS A 242 -7.87 -10.45 -23.57
C LYS A 242 -8.49 -11.64 -22.84
N ILE A 243 -7.74 -12.74 -22.68
CA ILE A 243 -8.17 -13.91 -21.91
C ILE A 243 -8.45 -13.53 -20.46
N ILE A 244 -7.57 -12.72 -19.84
CA ILE A 244 -7.74 -12.21 -18.49
C ILE A 244 -9.05 -11.43 -18.35
N LEU A 245 -9.26 -10.45 -19.22
CA LEU A 245 -10.46 -9.59 -19.18
C LEU A 245 -11.77 -10.37 -19.43
N LYS A 246 -11.71 -11.51 -20.10
CA LYS A 246 -12.85 -12.40 -20.35
C LYS A 246 -13.02 -13.48 -19.28
N SER A 247 -12.09 -13.64 -18.36
CA SER A 247 -12.12 -14.70 -17.34
C SER A 247 -13.06 -14.34 -16.18
N PRO A 248 -14.18 -15.03 -15.97
CA PRO A 248 -15.06 -14.79 -14.81
C PRO A 248 -14.33 -14.92 -13.48
N ALA A 249 -13.33 -15.81 -13.40
CA ALA A 249 -12.54 -16.03 -12.20
C ALA A 249 -11.75 -14.76 -11.79
N ILE A 250 -11.22 -14.00 -12.75
CA ILE A 250 -10.50 -12.76 -12.48
C ILE A 250 -11.47 -11.67 -11.97
N TRP A 251 -12.69 -11.60 -12.50
CA TRP A 251 -13.69 -10.66 -12.00
C TRP A 251 -14.15 -11.00 -10.59
N ILE A 252 -14.42 -12.28 -10.32
CA ILE A 252 -14.78 -12.77 -8.97
C ILE A 252 -13.64 -12.45 -8.00
N LEU A 253 -12.40 -12.75 -8.37
CA LEU A 253 -11.22 -12.45 -7.56
C LEU A 253 -11.04 -10.94 -7.35
N GLY A 254 -11.29 -10.12 -8.38
CA GLY A 254 -11.27 -8.67 -8.28
C GLY A 254 -12.27 -8.13 -7.24
N ILE A 255 -13.51 -8.62 -7.29
CA ILE A 255 -14.56 -8.23 -6.32
C ILE A 255 -14.23 -8.76 -4.92
N ALA A 256 -13.73 -10.00 -4.78
CA ALA A 256 -13.29 -10.54 -3.51
C ALA A 256 -12.16 -9.70 -2.90
N SER A 257 -11.18 -9.32 -3.71
CA SER A 257 -10.08 -8.45 -3.28
C SER A 257 -10.58 -7.04 -2.92
N ALA A 258 -11.52 -6.46 -3.70
CA ALA A 258 -12.14 -5.19 -3.36
C ALA A 258 -12.82 -5.24 -1.99
N SER A 259 -13.61 -6.29 -1.72
CA SER A 259 -14.30 -6.48 -0.45
C SER A 259 -13.32 -6.67 0.72
N MET A 260 -12.21 -7.37 0.52
CA MET A 260 -11.15 -7.49 1.53
C MET A 260 -10.42 -6.16 1.78
N TYR A 261 -10.20 -5.36 0.73
CA TYR A 261 -9.65 -4.01 0.87
C TYR A 261 -10.62 -3.06 1.59
N MET A 262 -11.93 -3.24 1.43
CA MET A 262 -12.92 -2.53 2.25
C MET A 262 -12.68 -2.82 3.74
N THR A 263 -12.54 -4.08 4.13
CA THR A 263 -12.25 -4.45 5.53
C THR A 263 -10.91 -3.89 6.01
N ARG A 264 -9.87 -3.97 5.19
CA ARG A 264 -8.57 -3.38 5.52
C ARG A 264 -8.67 -1.89 5.83
N TYR A 265 -9.31 -1.14 4.94
CA TYR A 265 -9.41 0.32 5.09
C TYR A 265 -10.43 0.74 6.13
N ALA A 266 -11.39 -0.14 6.51
CA ALA A 266 -12.23 0.08 7.70
C ALA A 266 -11.37 0.31 8.94
N ILE A 267 -10.43 -0.59 9.18
CA ILE A 267 -9.51 -0.50 10.32
C ILE A 267 -8.44 0.58 10.10
N ASN A 268 -7.77 0.60 8.96
CA ASN A 268 -6.65 1.53 8.73
C ASN A 268 -7.10 2.99 8.68
N SER A 269 -8.29 3.27 8.17
CA SER A 269 -8.80 4.64 7.99
C SER A 269 -9.63 5.13 9.18
N TRP A 270 -10.41 4.26 9.79
CA TRP A 270 -11.37 4.61 10.85
C TRP A 270 -11.06 3.99 12.21
N GLY A 271 -10.13 3.04 12.27
CA GLY A 271 -9.81 2.29 13.49
C GLY A 271 -9.33 3.18 14.64
N ILE A 272 -8.55 4.24 14.38
CA ILE A 272 -8.13 5.19 15.42
C ILE A 272 -9.33 5.93 15.98
N LEU A 273 -10.20 6.49 15.11
CA LEU A 273 -11.43 7.16 15.54
C LEU A 273 -12.31 6.21 16.37
N TYR A 274 -12.50 4.98 15.90
CA TYR A 274 -13.27 3.96 16.59
C TYR A 274 -12.68 3.63 17.98
N LEU A 275 -11.37 3.43 18.08
CA LEU A 275 -10.71 3.15 19.36
C LEU A 275 -10.86 4.30 20.35
N GLN A 276 -10.79 5.54 19.87
CA GLN A 276 -10.95 6.71 20.73
C GLN A 276 -12.40 6.88 21.19
N GLU A 277 -13.37 6.80 20.28
CA GLU A 277 -14.77 7.10 20.55
C GLU A 277 -15.55 5.93 21.18
N ALA A 278 -15.35 4.71 20.66
CA ALA A 278 -16.11 3.55 21.12
C ALA A 278 -15.43 2.78 22.25
N LYS A 279 -14.09 2.88 22.39
CA LYS A 279 -13.32 2.12 23.37
C LYS A 279 -12.62 3.00 24.41
N GLY A 280 -12.59 4.32 24.23
CA GLY A 280 -12.03 5.28 25.20
C GLY A 280 -10.50 5.33 25.25
N TYR A 281 -9.81 4.88 24.21
CA TYR A 281 -8.35 4.96 24.13
C TYR A 281 -7.88 6.37 23.76
N SER A 282 -6.73 6.77 24.28
CA SER A 282 -6.02 7.95 23.82
C SER A 282 -5.53 7.78 22.38
N LEU A 283 -5.21 8.88 21.71
CA LEU A 283 -4.68 8.87 20.34
C LEU A 283 -3.37 8.04 20.23
N ILE A 284 -2.50 8.15 21.23
CA ILE A 284 -1.21 7.42 21.27
C ILE A 284 -1.45 5.92 21.44
N GLU A 285 -2.32 5.51 22.35
CA GLU A 285 -2.67 4.10 22.55
C GLU A 285 -3.32 3.50 21.31
N ALA A 286 -4.28 4.20 20.71
CA ALA A 286 -4.93 3.79 19.46
C ALA A 286 -3.92 3.64 18.32
N GLY A 287 -2.99 4.61 18.17
CA GLY A 287 -1.89 4.54 17.21
C GLY A 287 -0.96 3.36 17.46
N GLY A 288 -0.65 3.06 18.73
CA GLY A 288 0.15 1.91 19.13
C GLY A 288 -0.51 0.57 18.77
N ILE A 289 -1.81 0.43 19.01
CA ILE A 289 -2.59 -0.77 18.66
C ILE A 289 -2.60 -0.99 17.13
N LEU A 290 -2.83 0.06 16.34
CA LEU A 290 -2.79 -0.03 14.88
C LEU A 290 -1.38 -0.28 14.35
N GLY A 291 -0.36 0.29 14.97
CA GLY A 291 1.03 -0.01 14.65
C GLY A 291 1.36 -1.49 14.85
N LEU A 292 0.95 -2.07 15.99
CA LEU A 292 1.13 -3.49 16.28
C LEU A 292 0.37 -4.38 15.29
N ASN A 293 -0.87 -4.03 14.97
CA ASN A 293 -1.67 -4.70 13.95
C ASN A 293 -0.93 -4.79 12.60
N THR A 294 -0.34 -3.68 12.16
CA THR A 294 0.40 -3.64 10.89
C THR A 294 1.68 -4.48 10.94
N LEU A 295 2.43 -4.44 12.04
CA LEU A 295 3.64 -5.24 12.22
C LEU A 295 3.33 -6.76 12.28
N ALA A 296 2.22 -7.15 12.92
CA ALA A 296 1.75 -8.54 12.92
C ALA A 296 1.51 -9.06 11.50
N GLY A 297 1.11 -8.18 10.58
CA GLY A 297 0.89 -8.49 9.19
C GLY A 297 2.15 -8.98 8.45
N ILE A 298 3.34 -8.56 8.84
CA ILE A 298 4.61 -9.06 8.26
C ILE A 298 4.72 -10.57 8.50
N ILE A 299 4.49 -10.99 9.74
CA ILE A 299 4.55 -12.40 10.13
C ILE A 299 3.43 -13.17 9.44
N GLY A 300 2.23 -12.61 9.39
CA GLY A 300 1.04 -13.24 8.80
C GLY A 300 1.16 -13.50 7.31
N CYS A 301 1.73 -12.58 6.54
CA CYS A 301 1.96 -12.76 5.12
C CYS A 301 2.92 -13.94 4.83
N VAL A 302 4.01 -14.04 5.60
CA VAL A 302 4.97 -15.15 5.51
C VAL A 302 4.33 -16.46 5.94
N ALA A 303 3.60 -16.45 7.06
CA ALA A 303 2.92 -17.63 7.60
C ALA A 303 1.87 -18.17 6.62
N TYR A 304 1.10 -17.30 5.97
CA TYR A 304 0.13 -17.70 4.95
C TYR A 304 0.79 -18.50 3.82
N GLY A 305 1.87 -17.97 3.24
CA GLY A 305 2.61 -18.62 2.17
C GLY A 305 3.16 -19.98 2.62
N TRP A 306 3.83 -20.00 3.77
CA TRP A 306 4.42 -21.22 4.33
C TRP A 306 3.37 -22.31 4.64
N ILE A 307 2.24 -21.94 5.27
CA ILE A 307 1.14 -22.86 5.55
C ILE A 307 0.54 -23.41 4.26
N SER A 308 0.30 -22.54 3.27
CA SER A 308 -0.24 -22.91 1.97
C SER A 308 0.64 -23.94 1.26
N ASP A 309 1.94 -23.69 1.22
CA ASP A 309 2.87 -24.53 0.47
C ASP A 309 3.14 -25.86 1.19
N LYS A 310 3.34 -25.82 2.52
CA LYS A 310 3.73 -27.01 3.30
C LYS A 310 2.57 -27.97 3.59
N TYR A 311 1.41 -27.45 3.97
CA TYR A 311 0.29 -28.30 4.43
C TYR A 311 -0.80 -28.51 3.39
N PHE A 312 -0.91 -27.61 2.41
CA PHE A 312 -1.98 -27.67 1.41
C PHE A 312 -1.46 -27.81 -0.02
N GLY A 313 -0.17 -28.09 -0.22
CA GLY A 313 0.43 -28.29 -1.55
C GLY A 313 0.19 -27.12 -2.49
N ALA A 314 0.39 -25.90 -1.99
CA ALA A 314 0.17 -24.64 -2.69
C ALA A 314 -1.30 -24.37 -3.12
N LYS A 315 -2.27 -25.12 -2.61
CA LYS A 315 -3.70 -24.83 -2.80
C LYS A 315 -4.10 -23.64 -1.95
N ARG A 316 -4.42 -22.52 -2.58
CA ARG A 316 -4.74 -21.26 -1.88
C ARG A 316 -6.09 -21.25 -1.16
N PRO A 317 -7.21 -21.81 -1.72
CA PRO A 317 -8.53 -21.67 -1.12
C PRO A 317 -8.66 -22.15 0.33
N PRO A 318 -8.12 -23.33 0.74
CA PRO A 318 -8.26 -23.81 2.13
C PRO A 318 -7.64 -22.85 3.15
N VAL A 319 -6.43 -22.33 2.84
CA VAL A 319 -5.71 -21.41 3.74
C VAL A 319 -6.39 -20.04 3.78
N THR A 320 -6.90 -19.58 2.63
CA THR A 320 -7.68 -18.35 2.56
C THR A 320 -8.92 -18.43 3.44
N LEU A 321 -9.67 -19.52 3.41
CA LEU A 321 -10.83 -19.69 4.28
C LEU A 321 -10.46 -19.80 5.76
N LEU A 322 -9.38 -20.51 6.09
CA LEU A 322 -8.89 -20.61 7.47
C LEU A 322 -8.55 -19.21 8.01
N PHE A 323 -7.75 -18.44 7.28
CA PHE A 323 -7.38 -17.09 7.65
C PHE A 323 -8.58 -16.16 7.70
N GLY A 324 -9.52 -16.29 6.75
CA GLY A 324 -10.75 -15.48 6.71
C GLY A 324 -11.67 -15.73 7.89
N VAL A 325 -11.86 -16.98 8.31
CA VAL A 325 -12.66 -17.29 9.51
C VAL A 325 -12.02 -16.70 10.76
N ILE A 326 -10.70 -16.84 10.92
CA ILE A 326 -9.98 -16.27 12.07
C ILE A 326 -10.04 -14.73 12.03
N GLU A 327 -9.92 -14.13 10.87
CA GLU A 327 -10.02 -12.68 10.67
C GLU A 327 -11.41 -12.16 11.06
N ILE A 328 -12.48 -12.79 10.59
CA ILE A 328 -13.87 -12.44 10.95
C ILE A 328 -14.10 -12.58 12.46
N MET A 329 -13.61 -13.65 13.09
CA MET A 329 -13.69 -13.81 14.54
C MET A 329 -12.95 -12.70 15.28
N ALA A 330 -11.76 -12.31 14.80
CA ALA A 330 -11.02 -11.22 15.37
C ALA A 330 -11.78 -9.88 15.24
N LEU A 331 -12.41 -9.61 14.09
CA LEU A 331 -13.27 -8.43 13.90
C LEU A 331 -14.46 -8.41 14.85
N VAL A 332 -15.11 -9.55 15.05
CA VAL A 332 -16.23 -9.67 16.01
C VAL A 332 -15.73 -9.31 17.42
N VAL A 333 -14.58 -9.84 17.83
CA VAL A 333 -14.00 -9.48 19.14
C VAL A 333 -13.66 -8.00 19.21
N ILE A 334 -12.99 -7.42 18.19
CA ILE A 334 -12.62 -6.00 18.15
C ILE A 334 -13.85 -5.11 18.34
N PHE A 335 -14.93 -5.40 17.64
CA PHE A 335 -16.07 -4.51 17.64
C PHE A 335 -17.03 -4.73 18.80
N TYR A 336 -17.27 -5.96 19.22
CA TYR A 336 -18.27 -6.29 20.24
C TYR A 336 -17.71 -6.50 21.65
N LEU A 337 -16.38 -6.59 21.82
CA LEU A 337 -15.78 -6.64 23.16
C LEU A 337 -16.09 -5.34 23.93
N ALA A 338 -16.57 -5.47 25.16
CA ALA A 338 -16.80 -4.30 26.03
C ALA A 338 -15.49 -3.53 26.30
N PRO A 339 -15.54 -2.20 26.52
CA PRO A 339 -14.37 -1.45 26.97
C PRO A 339 -13.78 -2.01 28.29
N GLY A 340 -12.48 -1.75 28.53
CA GLY A 340 -11.83 -2.18 29.77
C GLY A 340 -11.04 -3.50 29.68
N HIS A 341 -10.93 -4.08 28.47
CA HIS A 341 -10.17 -5.32 28.25
C HIS A 341 -8.99 -5.09 27.25
N PRO A 342 -7.97 -4.29 27.59
CA PRO A 342 -6.94 -3.87 26.66
C PRO A 342 -6.12 -5.03 26.09
N ILE A 343 -5.81 -6.04 26.88
CA ILE A 343 -5.02 -7.19 26.45
C ILE A 343 -5.78 -8.00 25.38
N ILE A 344 -7.08 -8.29 25.60
CA ILE A 344 -7.89 -9.06 24.67
C ILE A 344 -8.06 -8.27 23.38
N LEU A 345 -8.35 -6.98 23.47
CA LEU A 345 -8.53 -6.11 22.29
C LEU A 345 -7.24 -6.02 21.47
N THR A 346 -6.09 -5.76 22.12
CA THR A 346 -4.79 -5.69 21.44
C THR A 346 -4.42 -7.01 20.79
N SER A 347 -4.70 -8.14 21.46
CA SER A 347 -4.51 -9.48 20.89
C SER A 347 -5.40 -9.73 19.68
N ALA A 348 -6.65 -9.27 19.71
CA ALA A 348 -7.57 -9.37 18.58
C ALA A 348 -7.09 -8.54 17.38
N PHE A 349 -6.57 -7.33 17.60
CA PHE A 349 -5.94 -6.51 16.56
C PHE A 349 -4.67 -7.17 15.99
N PHE A 350 -3.86 -7.82 16.83
CA PHE A 350 -2.69 -8.59 16.37
C PHE A 350 -3.12 -9.76 15.46
N ILE A 351 -4.11 -10.55 15.88
CA ILE A 351 -4.64 -11.68 15.10
C ILE A 351 -5.26 -11.19 13.80
N TYR A 352 -6.01 -10.09 13.85
CA TYR A 352 -6.59 -9.47 12.67
C TYR A 352 -5.50 -9.04 11.67
N GLY A 353 -4.48 -8.32 12.10
CA GLY A 353 -3.39 -7.89 11.22
C GLY A 353 -2.60 -9.05 10.63
N PHE A 354 -2.33 -10.07 11.45
CA PHE A 354 -1.69 -11.32 11.02
C PHE A 354 -2.48 -12.01 9.90
N THR A 355 -3.77 -12.21 10.09
CA THR A 355 -4.62 -12.93 9.12
C THR A 355 -4.92 -12.08 7.89
N LEU A 356 -5.25 -10.81 8.07
CA LEU A 356 -5.54 -9.88 6.98
C LEU A 356 -4.40 -9.78 5.96
N SER A 357 -3.16 -9.67 6.43
CA SER A 357 -2.01 -9.52 5.51
C SER A 357 -1.79 -10.76 4.65
N GLY A 358 -2.04 -11.95 5.18
CA GLY A 358 -2.05 -13.18 4.42
C GLY A 358 -3.15 -13.20 3.34
N LEU A 359 -4.36 -12.76 3.72
CA LEU A 359 -5.50 -12.65 2.80
C LEU A 359 -5.25 -11.64 1.68
N LEU A 360 -4.64 -10.49 1.99
CA LEU A 360 -4.29 -9.48 1.01
C LEU A 360 -3.25 -9.98 0.00
N ALA A 361 -2.24 -10.73 0.48
CA ALA A 361 -1.26 -11.35 -0.40
C ALA A 361 -1.90 -12.40 -1.31
N ALA A 362 -2.82 -13.20 -0.76
CA ALA A 362 -3.54 -14.21 -1.50
C ALA A 362 -4.45 -13.60 -2.58
N LEU A 363 -5.44 -12.81 -2.16
CA LEU A 363 -6.48 -12.28 -3.04
C LEU A 363 -5.97 -11.17 -3.96
N GLY A 364 -4.99 -10.39 -3.52
CA GLY A 364 -4.40 -9.30 -4.30
C GLY A 364 -3.32 -9.72 -5.29
N GLY A 365 -2.78 -10.95 -5.17
CA GLY A 365 -1.64 -11.36 -5.99
C GLY A 365 -1.55 -12.85 -6.28
N LEU A 366 -1.40 -13.71 -5.27
CA LEU A 366 -1.07 -15.13 -5.48
C LEU A 366 -2.11 -15.87 -6.30
N PHE A 367 -3.40 -15.70 -6.00
CA PHE A 367 -4.47 -16.29 -6.81
C PHE A 367 -4.45 -15.81 -8.27
N ALA A 368 -4.13 -14.53 -8.49
CA ALA A 368 -4.04 -13.97 -9.84
C ALA A 368 -2.94 -14.64 -10.64
N ILE A 369 -1.78 -14.87 -10.02
CA ILE A 369 -0.63 -15.53 -10.65
C ILE A 369 -0.97 -17.00 -10.95
N ASP A 370 -1.66 -17.67 -10.03
CA ASP A 370 -2.01 -19.09 -10.17
C ASP A 370 -3.08 -19.35 -11.25
N ILE A 371 -3.97 -18.38 -11.48
CA ILE A 371 -5.09 -18.51 -12.45
C ILE A 371 -4.70 -17.98 -13.83
N ALA A 372 -3.86 -16.94 -13.88
CA ALA A 372 -3.51 -16.26 -15.11
C ALA A 372 -2.42 -17.02 -15.90
N PRO A 373 -2.42 -16.94 -17.25
CA PRO A 373 -1.26 -17.34 -18.02
C PRO A 373 -0.02 -16.55 -17.58
N LYS A 374 1.14 -17.19 -17.49
CA LYS A 374 2.42 -16.57 -17.02
C LYS A 374 2.70 -15.20 -17.67
N LYS A 375 2.41 -15.07 -18.99
CA LYS A 375 2.58 -13.80 -19.75
C LYS A 375 1.56 -12.70 -19.45
N ALA A 376 0.48 -13.02 -18.73
CA ALA A 376 -0.56 -12.07 -18.37
C ALA A 376 -0.76 -11.91 -16.85
N ALA A 377 0.12 -12.51 -16.05
CA ALA A 377 0.06 -12.43 -14.58
C ALA A 377 0.10 -10.96 -14.09
N GLY A 378 0.95 -10.13 -14.69
CA GLY A 378 1.01 -8.70 -14.38
C GLY A 378 -0.28 -7.96 -14.72
N ALA A 379 -0.91 -8.26 -15.84
CA ALA A 379 -2.20 -7.66 -16.21
C ALA A 379 -3.31 -8.09 -15.25
N ALA A 380 -3.34 -9.36 -14.84
CA ALA A 380 -4.29 -9.87 -13.85
C ALA A 380 -4.15 -9.15 -12.51
N MET A 381 -2.92 -9.03 -12.00
CA MET A 381 -2.62 -8.28 -10.78
C MET A 381 -3.00 -6.79 -10.90
N GLY A 382 -2.79 -6.19 -12.08
CA GLY A 382 -3.19 -4.82 -12.36
C GLY A 382 -4.69 -4.62 -12.26
N VAL A 383 -5.48 -5.48 -12.91
CA VAL A 383 -6.95 -5.46 -12.85
C VAL A 383 -7.44 -5.61 -11.41
N ILE A 384 -6.95 -6.62 -10.69
CA ILE A 384 -7.32 -6.85 -9.29
C ILE A 384 -6.93 -5.66 -8.41
N GLY A 385 -5.77 -5.07 -8.64
CA GLY A 385 -5.32 -3.87 -7.91
C GLY A 385 -6.26 -2.68 -8.11
N VAL A 386 -6.78 -2.46 -9.32
CA VAL A 386 -7.79 -1.42 -9.58
C VAL A 386 -9.06 -1.67 -8.79
N PHE A 387 -9.59 -2.91 -8.81
CA PHE A 387 -10.77 -3.29 -8.01
C PHE A 387 -10.53 -3.05 -6.52
N SER A 388 -9.36 -3.45 -6.01
CA SER A 388 -8.97 -3.31 -4.61
C SER A 388 -9.03 -1.84 -4.14
N TYR A 389 -8.45 -0.92 -4.91
CA TYR A 389 -8.43 0.49 -4.54
C TYR A 389 -9.74 1.22 -4.79
N ILE A 390 -10.54 0.79 -5.77
CA ILE A 390 -11.93 1.26 -5.91
C ILE A 390 -12.74 0.82 -4.68
N GLY A 391 -12.62 -0.44 -4.26
CA GLY A 391 -13.25 -0.93 -3.03
C GLY A 391 -12.84 -0.14 -1.80
N ALA A 392 -11.54 0.13 -1.64
CA ALA A 392 -11.02 0.95 -0.55
C ALA A 392 -11.59 2.38 -0.56
N GLY A 393 -11.70 3.02 -1.72
CA GLY A 393 -12.28 4.35 -1.85
C GLY A 393 -13.78 4.37 -1.52
N LEU A 394 -14.54 3.41 -2.04
CA LEU A 394 -15.95 3.24 -1.70
C LEU A 394 -16.15 3.03 -0.20
N GLN A 395 -15.28 2.21 0.41
CA GLN A 395 -15.32 1.97 1.85
C GLN A 395 -15.14 3.27 2.65
N ASP A 396 -14.15 4.09 2.32
CA ASP A 396 -13.89 5.32 3.08
C ASP A 396 -15.06 6.30 2.98
N GLN A 397 -15.65 6.42 1.80
CA GLN A 397 -16.83 7.25 1.54
C GLN A 397 -18.08 6.73 2.26
N ILE A 398 -18.39 5.43 2.14
CA ILE A 398 -19.57 4.82 2.79
C ILE A 398 -19.42 4.87 4.31
N SER A 399 -18.24 4.60 4.84
CA SER A 399 -18.00 4.66 6.29
C SER A 399 -18.17 6.09 6.82
N GLY A 400 -17.60 7.08 6.13
CA GLY A 400 -17.81 8.49 6.51
C GLY A 400 -19.28 8.88 6.55
N PHE A 401 -20.03 8.49 5.51
CA PHE A 401 -21.47 8.75 5.45
C PHE A 401 -22.25 8.03 6.56
N LEU A 402 -21.99 6.76 6.81
CA LEU A 402 -22.70 6.00 7.84
C LEU A 402 -22.40 6.50 9.27
N ILE A 403 -21.14 6.85 9.53
CA ILE A 403 -20.74 7.40 10.83
C ILE A 403 -21.38 8.77 11.03
N ASP A 404 -21.33 9.64 10.03
CA ASP A 404 -21.92 10.99 10.10
C ASP A 404 -23.44 10.94 10.31
N LYS A 405 -24.14 10.10 9.54
CA LYS A 405 -25.59 9.93 9.61
C LYS A 405 -26.07 9.43 10.97
N ASN A 406 -25.30 8.58 11.64
CA ASN A 406 -25.67 7.97 12.92
C ASN A 406 -25.06 8.72 14.12
N SER A 407 -24.31 9.80 13.89
CA SER A 407 -23.76 10.63 14.95
C SER A 407 -24.77 11.70 15.36
N MET A 408 -24.84 11.98 16.66
CA MET A 408 -25.73 12.98 17.21
C MET A 408 -24.98 13.94 18.14
N LEU A 409 -25.30 15.20 18.08
CA LEU A 409 -24.77 16.20 19.01
C LEU A 409 -25.63 16.20 20.30
N VAL A 410 -25.06 15.74 21.42
CA VAL A 410 -25.68 15.69 22.73
C VAL A 410 -24.89 16.57 23.67
N ASP A 411 -25.53 17.57 24.25
CA ASP A 411 -24.91 18.54 25.16
C ASP A 411 -23.64 19.22 24.63
N GLY A 412 -23.57 19.45 23.31
CA GLY A 412 -22.43 20.05 22.65
C GLY A 412 -21.27 19.08 22.35
N VAL A 413 -21.41 17.79 22.65
CA VAL A 413 -20.44 16.73 22.36
C VAL A 413 -20.99 15.80 21.30
N MET A 414 -20.20 15.52 20.28
CA MET A 414 -20.57 14.56 19.22
C MET A 414 -20.54 13.14 19.78
N GLN A 415 -21.67 12.45 19.76
CA GLN A 415 -21.77 11.03 20.09
C GLN A 415 -21.86 10.21 18.81
N TYR A 416 -21.01 9.20 18.70
CA TYR A 416 -20.90 8.35 17.54
C TYR A 416 -21.58 7.00 17.75
N ASP A 417 -22.44 6.60 16.81
CA ASP A 417 -22.96 5.24 16.73
C ASP A 417 -22.31 4.49 15.57
N PHE A 418 -21.46 3.54 15.89
CA PHE A 418 -20.76 2.69 14.93
C PHE A 418 -21.54 1.42 14.55
N SER A 419 -22.72 1.17 15.09
CA SER A 419 -23.45 -0.10 14.92
C SER A 419 -23.65 -0.46 13.45
N THR A 420 -24.16 0.47 12.65
CA THR A 420 -24.43 0.23 11.22
C THR A 420 -23.14 0.04 10.40
N VAL A 421 -22.12 0.85 10.67
CA VAL A 421 -20.86 0.75 9.92
C VAL A 421 -20.08 -0.51 10.27
N ILE A 422 -20.17 -1.00 11.51
CA ILE A 422 -19.56 -2.28 11.93
C ILE A 422 -20.15 -3.45 11.13
N ILE A 423 -21.47 -3.49 10.93
CA ILE A 423 -22.13 -4.50 10.10
C ILE A 423 -21.59 -4.45 8.66
N TYR A 424 -21.42 -3.25 8.11
CA TYR A 424 -20.86 -3.06 6.79
C TYR A 424 -19.40 -3.56 6.72
N TRP A 425 -18.56 -3.28 7.73
CA TRP A 425 -17.16 -3.70 7.75
C TRP A 425 -17.02 -5.22 7.86
N ILE A 426 -17.73 -5.87 8.79
CA ILE A 426 -17.73 -7.33 8.92
C ILE A 426 -18.36 -7.99 7.68
N GLY A 427 -19.46 -7.43 7.19
CA GLY A 427 -20.14 -7.92 5.98
C GLY A 427 -19.23 -7.92 4.75
N SER A 428 -18.38 -6.92 4.62
CA SER A 428 -17.39 -6.85 3.52
C SER A 428 -16.40 -8.02 3.58
N SER A 429 -15.91 -8.40 4.77
CA SER A 429 -15.05 -9.57 4.94
C SER A 429 -15.77 -10.87 4.60
N ILE A 430 -17.01 -11.02 5.08
CA ILE A 430 -17.83 -12.20 4.78
C ILE A 430 -18.05 -12.34 3.27
N VAL A 431 -18.41 -11.25 2.57
CA VAL A 431 -18.59 -11.25 1.11
C VAL A 431 -17.29 -11.65 0.41
N SER A 432 -16.15 -11.14 0.85
CA SER A 432 -14.85 -11.53 0.30
C SER A 432 -14.61 -13.04 0.44
N MET A 433 -14.89 -13.62 1.60
CA MET A 433 -14.71 -15.06 1.84
C MET A 433 -15.68 -15.93 1.05
N ILE A 434 -16.95 -15.51 0.91
CA ILE A 434 -17.93 -16.21 0.07
C ILE A 434 -17.44 -16.23 -1.39
N LEU A 435 -17.01 -15.09 -1.92
CA LEU A 435 -16.51 -15.01 -3.30
C LEU A 435 -15.23 -15.83 -3.48
N ALA A 436 -14.29 -15.76 -2.54
CA ALA A 436 -13.07 -16.57 -2.57
C ALA A 436 -13.38 -18.07 -2.56
N SER A 437 -14.42 -18.51 -1.83
CA SER A 437 -14.83 -19.91 -1.77
C SER A 437 -15.36 -20.45 -3.11
N THR A 438 -15.95 -19.60 -3.95
CA THR A 438 -16.43 -20.00 -5.29
C THR A 438 -15.26 -20.39 -6.22
N LEU A 439 -14.04 -19.91 -5.91
CA LEU A 439 -12.83 -20.20 -6.67
C LEU A 439 -12.16 -21.53 -6.27
N TRP A 440 -12.78 -22.34 -5.41
CA TRP A 440 -12.23 -23.59 -4.86
C TRP A 440 -11.78 -24.61 -5.91
N LYS A 441 -12.55 -24.72 -7.00
CA LYS A 441 -12.32 -25.71 -8.06
C LYS A 441 -11.47 -25.22 -9.22
N ILE A 442 -10.96 -24.00 -9.15
CA ILE A 442 -10.15 -23.46 -10.24
C ILE A 442 -8.80 -24.15 -10.24
N LYS A 443 -8.46 -24.72 -11.40
CA LYS A 443 -7.16 -25.35 -11.62
C LYS A 443 -6.10 -24.27 -11.76
N VAL A 444 -5.01 -24.43 -11.01
CA VAL A 444 -3.77 -23.69 -11.23
C VAL A 444 -3.28 -24.00 -12.66
N ARG A 445 -2.95 -22.99 -13.43
CA ARG A 445 -2.39 -23.18 -14.77
C ARG A 445 -0.87 -23.26 -14.63
N ASP A 446 -0.33 -24.44 -14.99
CA ASP A 446 1.11 -24.67 -15.09
C ASP A 446 1.78 -23.83 -16.19
#